data_ced994a2092c965ec36a5888f8240102
#
_entry.id   ced994a2092c965ec36a5888f8240102
#
_cell.length_a   1.000
_cell.length_b   1.000
_cell.length_c   1.000
_cell.angle_alpha   90.00
_cell.angle_beta   90.00
_cell.angle_gamma   90.00
#
_symmetry.space_group_name_H-M   'P 1'
#
loop_
_entity.id
_entity.type
_entity.pdbx_description
1 polymer ?
#
loop_
_entity_poly.entity_id
_entity_poly.type
_entity_poly.pdbx_seq_one_letter_code
_entity_poly.pdbx_strand_id
1 'polypeptide(L)'
;ISFSGRSTNKCGYEIYRKTGAKGKYSAVGTTAKGKFTDGSFKANTDYYYKVRCYETVSGKRVYGGYSAEIKVRSATKRSVGKASVKVSDQVWTGKALKPAVTVKDGNVTLKKDRDYTVSYSANKGIGTAKVTVIGKGSYTGKITKTFKINPQGQSISAKGDKGGKKIAVTLAKHSSNSGYQVSYADN
;
A
#
# COMPACT_ATOMS: atom_id res chain seq x y z
N ILE A 1 1.65 -23.60 -1.40
CA ILE A 1 1.91 -24.98 -1.84
C ILE A 1 0.59 -25.64 -2.08
N SER A 2 0.42 -26.23 -3.25
CA SER A 2 -0.74 -27.06 -3.59
C SER A 2 -0.25 -28.48 -3.82
N PHE A 3 -1.01 -29.47 -3.43
CA PHE A 3 -0.71 -30.87 -3.61
C PHE A 3 -2.01 -31.67 -3.84
N SER A 4 -1.94 -32.69 -4.69
CA SER A 4 -3.03 -33.62 -4.88
C SER A 4 -3.01 -34.65 -3.75
N GLY A 5 -4.03 -34.64 -2.91
CA GLY A 5 -4.21 -35.63 -1.86
C GLY A 5 -5.35 -36.59 -2.22
N ARG A 6 -5.29 -37.83 -1.75
CA ARG A 6 -6.48 -38.69 -1.73
C ARG A 6 -7.49 -38.07 -0.77
N SER A 7 -8.63 -37.66 -1.30
CA SER A 7 -9.75 -37.15 -0.52
C SER A 7 -10.49 -38.32 0.14
N THR A 8 -9.94 -38.77 1.28
CA THR A 8 -10.80 -39.40 2.26
C THR A 8 -11.07 -38.35 3.33
N ASN A 9 -12.28 -38.15 3.75
CA ASN A 9 -12.72 -37.13 4.73
C ASN A 9 -12.05 -37.23 6.13
N LYS A 10 -11.02 -38.05 6.28
CA LYS A 10 -10.34 -38.34 7.55
C LYS A 10 -8.84 -37.99 7.55
N CYS A 11 -8.24 -37.65 6.40
CA CYS A 11 -6.80 -37.39 6.32
C CYS A 11 -6.46 -35.92 6.53
N GLY A 12 -5.56 -35.64 7.45
CA GLY A 12 -4.83 -34.38 7.53
C GLY A 12 -3.48 -34.46 6.84
N TYR A 13 -2.88 -33.30 6.57
CA TYR A 13 -1.55 -33.17 5.98
C TYR A 13 -0.66 -32.37 6.90
N GLU A 14 0.57 -32.82 7.09
CA GLU A 14 1.60 -32.13 7.85
C GLU A 14 2.70 -31.69 6.89
N ILE A 15 3.00 -30.39 6.90
CA ILE A 15 3.91 -29.73 5.97
C ILE A 15 5.23 -29.47 6.67
N TYR A 16 6.32 -29.89 6.04
CA TYR A 16 7.68 -29.71 6.50
C TYR A 16 8.45 -28.78 5.56
N ARG A 17 9.29 -27.95 6.16
CA ARG A 17 10.17 -27.02 5.46
C ARG A 17 11.59 -27.08 6.00
N LYS A 18 12.58 -26.98 5.12
CA LYS A 18 13.96 -26.65 5.47
C LYS A 18 14.42 -25.41 4.69
N THR A 19 15.39 -24.70 5.23
CA THR A 19 16.05 -23.56 4.60
C THR A 19 17.39 -23.99 4.03
N GLY A 20 17.58 -23.78 2.73
CA GLY A 20 18.77 -24.25 2.01
C GLY A 20 18.83 -25.77 1.86
N ALA A 21 19.69 -26.25 0.94
CA ALA A 21 19.79 -27.68 0.63
C ALA A 21 20.22 -28.54 1.83
N LYS A 22 21.13 -28.03 2.65
CA LYS A 22 21.70 -28.73 3.82
C LYS A 22 20.92 -28.49 5.15
N GLY A 23 19.80 -27.71 5.08
CA GLY A 23 19.00 -27.42 6.29
C GLY A 23 18.28 -28.66 6.83
N LYS A 24 17.90 -28.62 8.11
CA LYS A 24 17.06 -29.62 8.74
C LYS A 24 15.58 -29.32 8.52
N TYR A 25 14.77 -30.33 8.29
CA TYR A 25 13.32 -30.20 8.17
C TYR A 25 12.69 -29.96 9.54
N SER A 26 11.75 -29.00 9.57
CA SER A 26 10.84 -28.78 10.69
C SER A 26 9.41 -28.68 10.19
N ALA A 27 8.45 -29.09 10.99
CA ALA A 27 7.04 -28.92 10.68
C ALA A 27 6.70 -27.42 10.71
N VAL A 28 6.01 -26.93 9.66
CA VAL A 28 5.58 -25.53 9.54
C VAL A 28 4.07 -25.36 9.59
N GLY A 29 3.33 -26.45 9.60
CA GLY A 29 1.88 -26.43 9.79
C GLY A 29 1.19 -27.69 9.35
N THR A 30 -0.12 -27.71 9.58
CA THR A 30 -1.02 -28.77 9.16
C THR A 30 -2.21 -28.20 8.41
N THR A 31 -2.82 -28.97 7.56
CA THR A 31 -4.06 -28.63 6.85
C THR A 31 -4.87 -29.88 6.55
N ALA A 32 -6.19 -29.76 6.56
CA ALA A 32 -7.10 -30.78 6.02
C ALA A 32 -7.39 -30.59 4.52
N LYS A 33 -6.92 -29.46 3.94
CA LYS A 33 -7.15 -29.11 2.52
C LYS A 33 -5.89 -29.39 1.71
N GLY A 34 -6.01 -29.67 0.40
CA GLY A 34 -4.89 -29.82 -0.53
C GLY A 34 -4.07 -28.55 -0.77
N LYS A 35 -4.16 -27.55 0.12
CA LYS A 35 -3.48 -26.27 0.03
C LYS A 35 -3.00 -25.79 1.39
N PHE A 36 -1.76 -25.30 1.44
CA PHE A 36 -1.18 -24.66 2.61
C PHE A 36 -0.47 -23.36 2.21
N THR A 37 -0.63 -22.31 3.02
CA THR A 37 0.06 -21.03 2.82
C THR A 37 1.07 -20.84 3.94
N ASP A 38 2.36 -20.79 3.57
CA ASP A 38 3.44 -20.42 4.48
C ASP A 38 3.67 -18.92 4.43
N GLY A 39 3.42 -18.21 5.51
CA GLY A 39 3.65 -16.77 5.66
C GLY A 39 4.98 -16.40 6.30
N SER A 40 5.72 -17.40 6.81
CA SER A 40 6.95 -17.19 7.59
C SER A 40 8.20 -17.47 6.78
N PHE A 41 8.52 -16.62 5.78
CA PHE A 41 9.71 -16.79 4.96
C PHE A 41 10.54 -15.51 4.83
N LYS A 42 11.85 -15.68 4.61
CA LYS A 42 12.77 -14.60 4.25
C LYS A 42 12.82 -14.46 2.73
N ALA A 43 12.91 -13.22 2.22
CA ALA A 43 13.07 -12.97 0.79
C ALA A 43 14.41 -13.54 0.28
N ASN A 44 14.46 -13.85 -1.02
CA ASN A 44 15.65 -14.34 -1.73
C ASN A 44 16.31 -15.57 -1.09
N THR A 45 15.49 -16.49 -0.58
CA THR A 45 15.94 -17.67 0.15
C THR A 45 15.38 -18.93 -0.49
N ASP A 46 16.20 -19.96 -0.63
CA ASP A 46 15.79 -21.27 -1.11
C ASP A 46 15.17 -22.06 0.05
N TYR A 47 13.94 -22.46 -0.14
CA TYR A 47 13.20 -23.35 0.77
C TYR A 47 12.90 -24.65 0.07
N TYR A 48 12.87 -25.71 0.85
CA TYR A 48 12.52 -27.05 0.40
C TYR A 48 11.38 -27.56 1.23
N TYR A 49 10.35 -28.06 0.59
CA TYR A 49 9.14 -28.53 1.22
C TYR A 49 8.89 -30.01 0.91
N LYS A 50 8.35 -30.70 1.88
CA LYS A 50 7.74 -32.03 1.71
C LYS A 50 6.49 -32.09 2.58
N VAL A 51 5.57 -32.97 2.22
CA VAL A 51 4.31 -33.18 2.93
C VAL A 51 4.12 -34.66 3.22
N ARG A 52 3.48 -34.99 4.32
CA ARG A 52 2.96 -36.33 4.58
C ARG A 52 1.51 -36.22 5.02
N CYS A 53 0.72 -37.26 4.72
CA CYS A 53 -0.61 -37.40 5.28
C CYS A 53 -0.54 -38.03 6.68
N TYR A 54 -1.59 -37.81 7.46
CA TYR A 54 -1.83 -38.54 8.70
C TYR A 54 -3.34 -38.77 8.87
N GLU A 55 -3.65 -39.87 9.56
CA GLU A 55 -4.99 -40.14 10.12
C GLU A 55 -4.89 -40.17 11.65
N THR A 56 -6.00 -39.81 12.31
CA THR A 56 -6.08 -39.96 13.77
C THR A 56 -6.89 -41.21 14.08
N VAL A 57 -6.22 -42.21 14.65
CA VAL A 57 -6.80 -43.50 15.05
C VAL A 57 -6.66 -43.59 16.56
N SER A 58 -7.78 -43.74 17.28
CA SER A 58 -7.79 -43.84 18.77
C SER A 58 -7.01 -42.70 19.42
N GLY A 59 -7.14 -41.45 18.94
CA GLY A 59 -6.48 -40.28 19.49
C GLY A 59 -4.99 -40.11 19.11
N LYS A 60 -4.39 -41.06 18.37
CA LYS A 60 -3.00 -41.03 17.93
C LYS A 60 -2.91 -40.80 16.41
N ARG A 61 -1.92 -40.01 15.99
CA ARG A 61 -1.65 -39.81 14.56
C ARG A 61 -0.85 -40.97 13.98
N VAL A 62 -1.40 -41.58 12.93
CA VAL A 62 -0.71 -42.54 12.09
C VAL A 62 -0.32 -41.83 10.80
N TYR A 63 0.94 -41.92 10.42
CA TYR A 63 1.50 -41.15 9.32
C TYR A 63 1.76 -41.99 8.08
N GLY A 64 1.48 -41.43 6.91
CA GLY A 64 1.97 -41.96 5.64
C GLY A 64 3.39 -41.51 5.34
N GLY A 65 3.92 -41.99 4.23
CA GLY A 65 5.23 -41.57 3.72
C GLY A 65 5.27 -40.09 3.32
N TYR A 66 6.47 -39.53 3.24
CA TYR A 66 6.68 -38.19 2.74
C TYR A 66 6.54 -38.14 1.20
N SER A 67 6.04 -37.01 0.71
CA SER A 67 6.13 -36.68 -0.72
C SER A 67 7.57 -36.48 -1.16
N ALA A 68 7.78 -36.41 -2.48
CA ALA A 68 9.00 -35.86 -3.06
C ALA A 68 9.24 -34.42 -2.55
N GLU A 69 10.51 -34.03 -2.47
CA GLU A 69 10.94 -32.69 -2.09
C GLU A 69 10.64 -31.70 -3.21
N ILE A 70 10.11 -30.53 -2.90
CA ILE A 70 9.92 -29.41 -3.83
C ILE A 70 10.77 -28.24 -3.38
N LYS A 71 11.66 -27.76 -4.26
CA LYS A 71 12.43 -26.53 -4.06
C LYS A 71 11.61 -25.31 -4.49
N VAL A 72 11.56 -24.28 -3.64
CA VAL A 72 10.96 -22.99 -3.94
C VAL A 72 11.93 -21.89 -3.51
N ARG A 73 12.26 -20.99 -4.45
CA ARG A 73 13.00 -19.77 -4.12
C ARG A 73 12.01 -18.66 -3.83
N SER A 74 12.10 -18.07 -2.64
CA SER A 74 11.26 -16.92 -2.30
C SER A 74 11.68 -15.68 -3.09
N ALA A 75 10.70 -14.92 -3.59
CA ALA A 75 10.98 -13.72 -4.35
C ALA A 75 11.65 -12.63 -3.50
N THR A 76 12.55 -11.87 -4.09
CA THR A 76 13.08 -10.64 -3.50
C THR A 76 12.00 -9.57 -3.57
N LYS A 77 11.66 -8.96 -2.42
CA LYS A 77 10.74 -7.82 -2.41
C LYS A 77 11.41 -6.62 -3.09
N ARG A 78 10.70 -5.98 -3.99
CA ARG A 78 11.13 -4.72 -4.62
C ARG A 78 10.90 -3.55 -3.66
N SER A 79 11.78 -2.54 -3.68
CA SER A 79 11.62 -1.37 -2.82
C SER A 79 10.80 -0.29 -3.53
N VAL A 80 9.76 0.23 -2.86
CA VAL A 80 9.03 1.42 -3.33
C VAL A 80 9.85 2.70 -3.19
N GLY A 81 11.01 2.67 -2.53
CA GLY A 81 11.87 3.84 -2.35
C GLY A 81 12.38 4.47 -3.65
N LYS A 82 12.38 3.70 -4.75
CA LYS A 82 12.72 4.15 -6.11
C LYS A 82 11.51 4.34 -7.02
N ALA A 83 10.29 4.14 -6.49
CA ALA A 83 9.06 4.28 -7.27
C ALA A 83 8.75 5.75 -7.57
N SER A 84 8.16 6.01 -8.75
CA SER A 84 7.59 7.31 -9.06
C SER A 84 6.24 7.45 -8.36
N VAL A 85 6.06 8.54 -7.63
CA VAL A 85 4.81 8.85 -6.92
C VAL A 85 4.27 10.17 -7.41
N LYS A 86 3.05 10.16 -7.96
CA LYS A 86 2.31 11.36 -8.37
C LYS A 86 1.16 11.59 -7.40
N VAL A 87 1.04 12.82 -6.95
CA VAL A 87 -0.04 13.33 -6.10
C VAL A 87 -0.30 14.77 -6.52
N SER A 88 -1.57 15.18 -6.63
CA SER A 88 -1.95 16.54 -7.04
C SER A 88 -2.13 17.45 -5.83
N ASP A 89 -1.82 18.72 -6.01
CA ASP A 89 -2.16 19.76 -5.06
C ASP A 89 -3.67 19.85 -4.88
N GLN A 90 -4.10 20.33 -3.73
CA GLN A 90 -5.49 20.38 -3.33
C GLN A 90 -5.89 21.80 -2.97
N VAL A 91 -7.20 22.06 -2.96
CA VAL A 91 -7.79 23.29 -2.42
C VAL A 91 -8.33 22.99 -1.02
N TRP A 92 -8.08 23.88 -0.10
CA TRP A 92 -8.52 23.74 1.30
C TRP A 92 -10.05 23.65 1.41
N THR A 93 -10.54 22.69 2.20
CA THR A 93 -11.97 22.44 2.40
C THR A 93 -12.39 22.46 3.87
N GLY A 94 -11.47 22.77 4.79
CA GLY A 94 -11.69 22.66 6.25
C GLY A 94 -11.58 21.23 6.78
N LYS A 95 -11.52 20.22 5.90
CA LYS A 95 -11.42 18.80 6.26
C LYS A 95 -10.05 18.22 5.90
N ALA A 96 -9.73 17.08 6.48
CA ALA A 96 -8.50 16.35 6.11
C ALA A 96 -8.57 15.85 4.66
N LEU A 97 -7.60 16.25 3.84
CA LEU A 97 -7.53 15.95 2.41
C LEU A 97 -6.68 14.70 2.16
N LYS A 98 -7.20 13.77 1.38
CA LYS A 98 -6.55 12.49 1.03
C LYS A 98 -6.59 12.30 -0.50
N PRO A 99 -5.82 13.09 -1.27
CA PRO A 99 -5.81 12.98 -2.73
C PRO A 99 -5.43 11.59 -3.22
N ALA A 100 -5.90 11.23 -4.39
CA ALA A 100 -5.49 10.00 -5.04
C ALA A 100 -3.98 10.02 -5.34
N VAL A 101 -3.34 8.87 -5.16
CA VAL A 101 -1.90 8.69 -5.38
C VAL A 101 -1.68 7.65 -6.46
N THR A 102 -0.91 7.99 -7.48
CA THR A 102 -0.44 7.03 -8.48
C THR A 102 1.01 6.67 -8.19
N VAL A 103 1.28 5.38 -8.05
CA VAL A 103 2.62 4.85 -7.79
C VAL A 103 3.05 3.97 -8.95
N LYS A 104 4.24 4.21 -9.52
CA LYS A 104 4.81 3.40 -10.60
C LYS A 104 6.21 2.93 -10.26
N ASP A 105 6.48 1.64 -10.50
CA ASP A 105 7.80 1.03 -10.46
C ASP A 105 8.26 0.77 -11.90
N GLY A 106 9.04 1.69 -12.45
CA GLY A 106 9.30 1.76 -13.88
C GLY A 106 7.99 1.96 -14.66
N ASN A 107 7.71 1.06 -15.60
CA ASN A 107 6.48 1.09 -16.42
C ASN A 107 5.26 0.43 -15.73
N VAL A 108 5.44 -0.20 -14.56
CA VAL A 108 4.37 -0.93 -13.87
C VAL A 108 3.63 -0.01 -12.90
N THR A 109 2.33 0.18 -13.09
CA THR A 109 1.48 0.87 -12.13
C THR A 109 1.12 -0.07 -11.00
N LEU A 110 1.47 0.32 -9.77
CA LEU A 110 1.20 -0.47 -8.57
C LEU A 110 -0.25 -0.31 -8.13
N LYS A 111 -0.80 -1.36 -7.53
CA LYS A 111 -2.17 -1.38 -7.01
C LYS A 111 -2.18 -1.08 -5.51
N LYS A 112 -2.92 -0.05 -5.11
CA LYS A 112 -3.16 0.28 -3.70
C LYS A 112 -3.76 -0.94 -2.98
N ASP A 113 -3.43 -1.08 -1.70
CA ASP A 113 -3.84 -2.15 -0.79
C ASP A 113 -3.33 -3.57 -1.14
N ARG A 114 -2.85 -3.80 -2.36
CA ARG A 114 -2.12 -5.01 -2.77
C ARG A 114 -0.61 -4.81 -2.71
N ASP A 115 -0.10 -3.78 -3.37
CA ASP A 115 1.33 -3.54 -3.57
C ASP A 115 1.88 -2.45 -2.63
N TYR A 116 1.00 -1.55 -2.15
CA TYR A 116 1.34 -0.49 -1.21
C TYR A 116 0.13 -0.01 -0.42
N THR A 117 0.39 0.66 0.69
CA THR A 117 -0.57 1.46 1.46
C THR A 117 -0.13 2.91 1.49
N VAL A 118 -1.05 3.83 1.84
CA VAL A 118 -0.75 5.26 1.97
C VAL A 118 -1.18 5.79 3.33
N SER A 119 -0.40 6.74 3.86
CA SER A 119 -0.77 7.56 5.00
C SER A 119 -0.53 9.03 4.68
N TYR A 120 -1.27 9.92 5.33
CA TYR A 120 -1.18 11.36 5.13
C TYR A 120 -0.86 12.05 6.45
N SER A 121 -0.14 13.17 6.38
CA SER A 121 0.13 14.04 7.52
C SER A 121 0.14 15.50 7.10
N ALA A 122 -0.14 16.40 8.05
CA ALA A 122 -0.28 17.85 7.82
C ALA A 122 -1.31 18.17 6.71
N ASN A 123 -2.34 17.34 6.54
CA ASN A 123 -3.25 17.34 5.40
C ASN A 123 -4.63 18.00 5.72
N LYS A 124 -4.72 18.82 6.76
CA LYS A 124 -5.95 19.51 7.15
C LYS A 124 -5.88 21.03 6.95
N GLY A 125 -4.74 21.63 7.16
CA GLY A 125 -4.52 23.07 7.01
C GLY A 125 -3.96 23.45 5.64
N ILE A 126 -4.02 24.75 5.31
CA ILE A 126 -3.33 25.35 4.16
C ILE A 126 -1.82 25.22 4.36
N GLY A 127 -1.07 24.94 3.28
CA GLY A 127 0.37 24.79 3.30
C GLY A 127 0.84 23.48 2.67
N THR A 128 1.94 22.93 3.18
CA THR A 128 2.55 21.71 2.63
C THR A 128 2.15 20.48 3.44
N ALA A 129 1.40 19.61 2.81
CA ALA A 129 1.03 18.29 3.32
C ALA A 129 1.98 17.20 2.81
N LYS A 130 1.94 16.03 3.46
CA LYS A 130 2.77 14.88 3.10
C LYS A 130 1.90 13.65 2.87
N VAL A 131 2.28 12.86 1.88
CA VAL A 131 1.80 11.50 1.68
C VAL A 131 2.98 10.53 1.77
N THR A 132 2.83 9.48 2.56
CA THR A 132 3.81 8.40 2.67
C THR A 132 3.24 7.14 2.06
N VAL A 133 3.93 6.59 1.06
CA VAL A 133 3.65 5.30 0.44
C VAL A 133 4.51 4.25 1.12
N ILE A 134 3.90 3.16 1.57
CA ILE A 134 4.56 2.05 2.26
C ILE A 134 4.34 0.78 1.46
N GLY A 135 5.41 0.11 1.08
CA GLY A 135 5.36 -1.14 0.31
C GLY A 135 4.65 -2.27 1.06
N LYS A 136 3.87 -3.06 0.32
CA LYS A 136 3.09 -4.21 0.79
C LYS A 136 3.22 -5.37 -0.20
N GLY A 137 2.94 -6.60 0.24
CA GLY A 137 3.00 -7.78 -0.63
C GLY A 137 4.38 -8.03 -1.19
N SER A 138 4.54 -7.91 -2.51
CA SER A 138 5.82 -8.06 -3.22
C SER A 138 6.74 -6.83 -3.09
N TYR A 139 6.29 -5.78 -2.42
CA TYR A 139 7.04 -4.54 -2.22
C TYR A 139 7.38 -4.31 -0.75
N THR A 140 8.42 -3.52 -0.50
CA THR A 140 8.92 -3.13 0.83
C THR A 140 9.41 -1.69 0.81
N GLY A 141 9.79 -1.17 1.98
CA GLY A 141 10.29 0.20 2.12
C GLY A 141 9.18 1.25 2.10
N LYS A 142 9.59 2.51 2.11
CA LYS A 142 8.69 3.66 2.09
C LYS A 142 9.26 4.79 1.25
N ILE A 143 8.38 5.63 0.71
CA ILE A 143 8.71 6.89 0.05
C ILE A 143 7.69 7.95 0.45
N THR A 144 8.15 9.17 0.74
CA THR A 144 7.28 10.29 1.09
C THR A 144 7.34 11.35 -0.01
N LYS A 145 6.16 11.88 -0.38
CA LYS A 145 6.01 13.03 -1.28
C LYS A 145 5.19 14.10 -0.59
N THR A 146 5.42 15.34 -1.01
CA THR A 146 4.65 16.50 -0.57
C THR A 146 3.64 16.91 -1.62
N PHE A 147 2.55 17.55 -1.20
CA PHE A 147 1.60 18.24 -2.04
C PHE A 147 1.15 19.52 -1.32
N LYS A 148 0.71 20.52 -2.06
CA LYS A 148 0.23 21.78 -1.50
C LYS A 148 -1.26 21.70 -1.23
N ILE A 149 -1.69 22.37 -0.16
CA ILE A 149 -3.08 22.69 0.11
C ILE A 149 -3.18 24.20 -0.01
N ASN A 150 -3.78 24.64 -1.12
CA ASN A 150 -3.91 26.04 -1.46
C ASN A 150 -5.18 26.63 -0.84
N PRO A 151 -5.20 27.94 -0.54
CA PRO A 151 -6.45 28.62 -0.20
C PRO A 151 -7.49 28.44 -1.31
N GLN A 152 -8.76 28.63 -0.98
CA GLN A 152 -9.81 28.72 -1.99
C GLN A 152 -9.60 29.98 -2.83
N GLY A 153 -9.89 29.86 -4.13
CA GLY A 153 -9.94 31.01 -5.02
C GLY A 153 -10.98 32.04 -4.56
N GLN A 154 -10.72 33.31 -4.83
CA GLN A 154 -11.61 34.40 -4.47
C GLN A 154 -12.34 34.94 -5.72
N SER A 155 -13.64 35.21 -5.55
CA SER A 155 -14.40 35.99 -6.50
C SER A 155 -14.27 37.46 -6.13
N ILE A 156 -14.06 38.29 -7.12
CA ILE A 156 -14.06 39.73 -6.95
C ILE A 156 -15.14 40.37 -7.85
N SER A 157 -15.70 41.47 -7.40
CA SER A 157 -16.50 42.36 -8.24
C SER A 157 -15.94 43.77 -8.10
N ALA A 158 -15.96 44.54 -9.16
CA ALA A 158 -15.53 45.93 -9.18
C ALA A 158 -16.64 46.80 -9.74
N LYS A 159 -16.87 47.94 -9.13
CA LYS A 159 -17.83 48.94 -9.59
C LYS A 159 -17.22 50.33 -9.48
N GLY A 160 -17.22 51.05 -10.59
CA GLY A 160 -16.87 52.47 -10.63
C GLY A 160 -17.98 53.34 -10.09
N ASP A 161 -17.63 54.50 -9.51
CA ASP A 161 -18.60 55.53 -9.18
C ASP A 161 -19.02 56.31 -10.45
N LYS A 162 -20.18 56.98 -10.36
CA LYS A 162 -20.69 57.76 -11.50
C LYS A 162 -19.83 58.98 -11.85
N GLY A 163 -18.87 59.38 -11.03
CA GLY A 163 -17.96 60.49 -11.25
C GLY A 163 -16.58 60.06 -11.73
N GLY A 164 -16.33 58.78 -11.98
CA GLY A 164 -15.07 58.23 -12.50
C GLY A 164 -13.86 58.36 -11.55
N LYS A 165 -14.08 58.77 -10.29
CA LYS A 165 -13.00 59.05 -9.34
C LYS A 165 -12.66 57.91 -8.41
N LYS A 166 -13.50 56.86 -8.31
CA LYS A 166 -13.31 55.74 -7.40
C LYS A 166 -13.78 54.43 -8.03
N ILE A 167 -13.05 53.36 -7.75
CA ILE A 167 -13.46 51.99 -8.05
C ILE A 167 -13.58 51.25 -6.72
N ALA A 168 -14.77 50.76 -6.42
CA ALA A 168 -14.98 49.88 -5.28
C ALA A 168 -14.75 48.45 -5.71
N VAL A 169 -13.78 47.80 -5.10
CA VAL A 169 -13.49 46.36 -5.29
C VAL A 169 -14.05 45.63 -4.10
N THR A 170 -14.99 44.75 -4.34
CA THR A 170 -15.60 43.89 -3.29
C THR A 170 -15.04 42.49 -3.37
N LEU A 171 -14.55 41.99 -2.27
CA LEU A 171 -13.96 40.67 -2.09
C LEU A 171 -14.87 39.83 -1.19
N ALA A 172 -15.18 38.62 -1.56
CA ALA A 172 -15.80 37.67 -0.65
C ALA A 172 -14.76 37.24 0.41
N LYS A 173 -14.99 37.63 1.67
CA LYS A 173 -14.09 37.25 2.78
C LYS A 173 -14.15 35.75 3.01
N HIS A 174 -12.98 35.10 3.03
CA HIS A 174 -12.85 33.70 3.39
C HIS A 174 -12.13 33.55 4.73
N SER A 175 -12.69 32.78 5.65
CA SER A 175 -12.19 32.64 7.04
C SER A 175 -10.78 32.03 7.16
N SER A 176 -10.31 31.37 6.10
CA SER A 176 -8.98 30.74 6.08
C SER A 176 -7.87 31.63 5.53
N ASN A 177 -8.19 32.84 5.01
CA ASN A 177 -7.22 33.73 4.41
C ASN A 177 -6.77 34.77 5.43
N SER A 178 -5.46 34.95 5.56
CA SER A 178 -4.86 35.98 6.42
C SER A 178 -4.83 37.38 5.78
N GLY A 179 -5.10 37.48 4.48
CA GLY A 179 -5.14 38.75 3.74
C GLY A 179 -5.39 38.55 2.25
N TYR A 180 -5.52 39.67 1.54
CA TYR A 180 -5.72 39.71 0.10
C TYR A 180 -4.76 40.75 -0.51
N GLN A 181 -4.24 40.40 -1.67
CA GLN A 181 -3.49 41.34 -2.52
C GLN A 181 -4.36 41.67 -3.74
N VAL A 182 -4.56 42.95 -3.99
CA VAL A 182 -5.24 43.47 -5.17
C VAL A 182 -4.21 44.06 -6.10
N SER A 183 -4.21 43.64 -7.36
CA SER A 183 -3.34 44.16 -8.38
C SER A 183 -4.23 44.67 -9.55
N TYR A 184 -3.80 45.73 -10.21
CA TYR A 184 -4.44 46.24 -11.42
C TYR A 184 -3.37 46.42 -12.51
N ALA A 185 -3.81 46.44 -13.76
CA ALA A 185 -2.97 46.79 -14.90
C ALA A 185 -3.61 47.97 -15.62
N ASP A 186 -2.78 48.96 -16.00
CA ASP A 186 -3.16 50.03 -16.89
C ASP A 186 -2.96 49.56 -18.34
N ASN A 187 -3.91 49.86 -19.22
CA ASN A 187 -3.78 49.59 -20.66
C ASN A 187 -3.02 50.71 -21.36
#